data_248ec46fd04bee9118b015cd53c123ae
#
_entry.id   248ec46fd04bee9118b015cd53c123ae
#
_cell.length_a   1.000
_cell.length_b   1.000
_cell.length_c   1.000
_cell.angle_alpha   90.00
_cell.angle_beta   90.00
_cell.angle_gamma   90.00
#
_symmetry.space_group_name_H-M   'P 1'
#
loop_
_entity.id
_entity.type
_entity.pdbx_description
1 polymer ?
#
loop_
_entity_poly.entity_id
_entity_poly.type
_entity_poly.pdbx_seq_one_letter_code
_entity_poly.pdbx_strand_id
1 'polypeptide(L)'
;MNTSLISTKSDSTSVHSRPTQEELAAKTATFLQKGLEGAANTRKAYRADIAGLESWLQENGMGVLPIGPAPLAAYLSDLAGHQKWATISRKLAAIRKWHRLRKHPDPGHDEAVRLVMEGIKRSIGTEPQQAPAFEIDSYKQSVRAIPPTPTGLRDRAMLLVCFAGAFRRSELVALDIESVQFTRQGAVLSYRGSKTNQHGHTEQKALFFSPDPETCPVRALQDYLSLLSRTTGPLFIRIRKGEQITDERLSDKQVARVTKQYLGEDYSAHSHRASFVTIAKLNGADDSQIMQQTKHRTRAMIDRYTRVQEVVKHNAAMKLGL
;
A
#
# COMPACT_ATOMS: atom_id res chain seq x y z
N MET A 1 -47.75 38.24 45.09
CA MET A 1 -47.91 38.67 43.69
C MET A 1 -46.52 38.61 43.08
N ASN A 2 -46.15 37.53 42.40
CA ASN A 2 -44.94 37.47 41.61
C ASN A 2 -45.22 36.58 40.42
N THR A 3 -45.36 37.19 39.27
CA THR A 3 -45.63 36.57 37.98
C THR A 3 -44.32 36.14 37.37
N SER A 4 -44.09 34.84 37.28
CA SER A 4 -42.93 34.23 36.63
C SER A 4 -43.17 34.20 35.12
N LEU A 5 -42.31 34.87 34.34
CA LEU A 5 -42.25 34.81 32.88
C LEU A 5 -41.54 33.52 32.43
N ILE A 6 -42.28 32.65 31.80
CA ILE A 6 -41.75 31.46 31.13
C ILE A 6 -41.20 31.89 29.76
N SER A 7 -39.90 31.84 29.62
CA SER A 7 -39.21 32.04 28.33
C SER A 7 -39.28 30.73 27.52
N THR A 8 -40.07 30.73 26.46
CA THR A 8 -40.10 29.64 25.47
C THR A 8 -38.91 29.75 24.55
N LYS A 9 -37.94 28.83 24.69
CA LYS A 9 -36.91 28.59 23.67
C LYS A 9 -37.57 28.01 22.44
N SER A 10 -37.51 28.70 21.34
CA SER A 10 -37.88 28.23 20.03
C SER A 10 -36.78 27.26 19.53
N ASP A 11 -37.08 25.95 19.52
CA ASP A 11 -36.29 24.94 18.81
C ASP A 11 -36.42 25.22 17.31
N SER A 12 -35.35 25.73 16.72
CA SER A 12 -35.21 25.80 15.27
C SER A 12 -34.83 24.42 14.72
N THR A 13 -35.82 23.57 14.49
CA THR A 13 -35.71 22.37 13.67
C THR A 13 -35.35 22.80 12.24
N SER A 14 -34.10 22.63 11.83
CA SER A 14 -33.67 22.81 10.44
C SER A 14 -34.45 21.81 9.58
N VAL A 15 -35.46 22.29 8.87
CA VAL A 15 -36.16 21.51 7.84
C VAL A 15 -35.17 21.27 6.71
N HIS A 16 -34.63 20.04 6.66
CA HIS A 16 -33.86 19.57 5.50
C HIS A 16 -34.81 19.55 4.30
N SER A 17 -34.77 20.58 3.47
CA SER A 17 -35.49 20.59 2.19
C SER A 17 -35.03 19.38 1.36
N ARG A 18 -35.99 18.64 0.81
CA ARG A 18 -35.67 17.53 -0.10
C ARG A 18 -34.90 18.08 -1.31
N PRO A 19 -33.78 17.44 -1.69
CA PRO A 19 -32.99 17.89 -2.82
C PRO A 19 -33.84 17.86 -4.10
N THR A 20 -33.66 18.83 -4.95
CA THR A 20 -34.33 18.89 -6.27
C THR A 20 -33.86 17.74 -7.16
N GLN A 21 -34.62 17.46 -8.21
CA GLN A 21 -34.27 16.43 -9.21
C GLN A 21 -32.91 16.73 -9.88
N GLU A 22 -32.62 18.01 -10.11
CA GLU A 22 -31.37 18.50 -10.69
C GLU A 22 -30.18 18.30 -9.75
N GLU A 23 -30.33 18.61 -8.47
CA GLU A 23 -29.32 18.35 -7.43
C GLU A 23 -29.04 16.86 -7.24
N LEU A 24 -30.08 16.02 -7.31
CA LEU A 24 -29.91 14.55 -7.26
C LEU A 24 -29.19 14.05 -8.51
N ALA A 25 -29.49 14.52 -9.69
CA ALA A 25 -28.82 14.16 -10.93
C ALA A 25 -27.34 14.55 -10.90
N ALA A 26 -27.01 15.78 -10.45
CA ALA A 26 -25.64 16.25 -10.30
C ALA A 26 -24.83 15.42 -9.28
N LYS A 27 -25.44 15.12 -8.12
CA LYS A 27 -24.83 14.23 -7.12
C LYS A 27 -24.60 12.81 -7.68
N THR A 28 -25.59 12.28 -8.39
CA THR A 28 -25.49 10.95 -9.03
C THR A 28 -24.36 10.92 -10.07
N ALA A 29 -24.26 11.92 -10.93
CA ALA A 29 -23.18 12.04 -11.90
C ALA A 29 -21.80 12.11 -11.21
N THR A 30 -21.69 12.87 -10.13
CA THR A 30 -20.46 12.99 -9.33
C THR A 30 -20.04 11.63 -8.72
N PHE A 31 -20.99 10.89 -8.13
CA PHE A 31 -20.68 9.57 -7.54
C PHE A 31 -20.40 8.53 -8.62
N LEU A 32 -21.11 8.57 -9.75
CA LEU A 32 -20.84 7.71 -10.89
C LEU A 32 -19.41 7.94 -11.40
N GLN A 33 -19.01 9.19 -11.58
CA GLN A 33 -17.65 9.54 -12.00
C GLN A 33 -16.62 9.05 -11.00
N LYS A 34 -16.78 9.27 -9.70
CA LYS A 34 -15.89 8.75 -8.67
C LYS A 34 -15.81 7.22 -8.66
N GLY A 35 -16.92 6.53 -8.86
CA GLY A 35 -16.99 5.06 -8.98
C GLY A 35 -16.25 4.53 -10.21
N LEU A 36 -16.41 5.20 -11.34
CA LEU A 36 -15.71 4.88 -12.59
C LEU A 36 -14.21 5.14 -12.49
N GLU A 37 -13.83 6.19 -11.80
CA GLU A 37 -12.45 6.57 -11.61
C GLU A 37 -11.64 5.53 -10.82
N GLY A 38 -12.17 4.97 -9.73
CA GLY A 38 -11.45 4.05 -8.86
C GLY A 38 -10.16 4.65 -8.28
N ALA A 39 -9.27 3.81 -7.77
CA ALA A 39 -7.99 4.26 -7.20
C ALA A 39 -7.05 4.83 -8.28
N ALA A 40 -6.41 5.98 -8.03
CA ALA A 40 -5.53 6.69 -8.96
C ALA A 40 -4.43 5.78 -9.57
N ASN A 41 -3.79 4.95 -8.73
CA ASN A 41 -2.76 4.01 -9.19
C ASN A 41 -3.33 2.92 -10.11
N THR A 42 -4.56 2.45 -9.87
CA THR A 42 -5.24 1.49 -10.74
C THR A 42 -5.55 2.12 -12.09
N ARG A 43 -6.03 3.37 -12.09
CA ARG A 43 -6.26 4.11 -13.34
C ARG A 43 -4.99 4.27 -14.17
N LYS A 44 -3.90 4.69 -13.51
CA LYS A 44 -2.59 4.85 -14.17
C LYS A 44 -2.11 3.53 -14.78
N ALA A 45 -2.22 2.44 -14.01
CA ALA A 45 -1.84 1.12 -14.49
C ALA A 45 -2.71 0.68 -15.69
N TYR A 46 -4.03 0.83 -15.60
CA TYR A 46 -4.94 0.46 -16.68
C TYR A 46 -4.75 1.29 -17.94
N ARG A 47 -4.46 2.59 -17.82
CA ARG A 47 -4.10 3.42 -18.98
C ARG A 47 -2.85 2.91 -19.69
N ALA A 48 -1.81 2.61 -18.92
CA ALA A 48 -0.57 2.04 -19.47
C ALA A 48 -0.80 0.65 -20.09
N ASP A 49 -1.69 -0.17 -19.51
CA ASP A 49 -2.03 -1.48 -20.06
C ASP A 49 -2.75 -1.39 -21.38
N ILE A 50 -3.69 -0.43 -21.53
CA ILE A 50 -4.41 -0.20 -22.79
C ILE A 50 -3.46 0.37 -23.85
N ALA A 51 -2.64 1.38 -23.50
CA ALA A 51 -1.65 1.92 -24.43
C ALA A 51 -0.66 0.84 -24.91
N GLY A 52 -0.23 -0.06 -24.03
CA GLY A 52 0.62 -1.19 -24.41
C GLY A 52 -0.08 -2.20 -25.32
N LEU A 53 -1.40 -2.41 -25.16
CA LEU A 53 -2.17 -3.22 -26.09
C LEU A 53 -2.29 -2.54 -27.47
N GLU A 54 -2.60 -1.24 -27.50
CA GLU A 54 -2.73 -0.47 -28.74
C GLU A 54 -1.41 -0.49 -29.57
N SER A 55 -0.26 -0.31 -28.90
CA SER A 55 1.07 -0.43 -29.51
C SER A 55 1.29 -1.82 -30.11
N TRP A 56 1.01 -2.86 -29.32
CA TRP A 56 1.18 -4.25 -29.76
C TRP A 56 0.28 -4.61 -30.95
N LEU A 57 -0.98 -4.15 -30.96
CA LEU A 57 -1.90 -4.36 -32.08
C LEU A 57 -1.38 -3.70 -33.37
N GLN A 58 -0.86 -2.49 -33.26
CA GLN A 58 -0.28 -1.75 -34.40
C GLN A 58 0.96 -2.46 -34.94
N GLU A 59 1.87 -2.88 -34.06
CA GLU A 59 3.11 -3.59 -34.41
C GLU A 59 2.85 -4.94 -35.10
N ASN A 60 1.75 -5.61 -34.75
CA ASN A 60 1.39 -6.91 -35.30
C ASN A 60 0.32 -6.86 -36.42
N GLY A 61 -0.13 -5.67 -36.81
CA GLY A 61 -1.14 -5.51 -37.86
C GLY A 61 -2.50 -6.12 -37.51
N MET A 62 -2.84 -6.20 -36.23
CA MET A 62 -4.05 -6.87 -35.72
C MET A 62 -5.22 -5.93 -35.44
N GLY A 63 -5.23 -4.75 -36.06
CA GLY A 63 -6.31 -3.79 -35.97
C GLY A 63 -6.19 -2.81 -34.83
N VAL A 64 -7.33 -2.28 -34.38
CA VAL A 64 -7.45 -1.27 -33.32
C VAL A 64 -8.58 -1.65 -32.38
N LEU A 65 -8.62 -1.00 -31.20
CA LEU A 65 -9.73 -1.18 -30.27
C LEU A 65 -11.07 -0.68 -30.83
N PRO A 66 -12.19 -1.35 -30.60
CA PRO A 66 -12.33 -2.57 -29.79
C PRO A 66 -11.83 -3.82 -30.53
N ILE A 67 -11.30 -4.80 -29.76
CA ILE A 67 -10.79 -6.06 -30.31
C ILE A 67 -11.71 -7.23 -30.02
N GLY A 68 -11.64 -8.25 -30.89
CA GLY A 68 -12.28 -9.54 -30.68
C GLY A 68 -11.45 -10.52 -29.83
N PRO A 69 -11.98 -11.73 -29.60
CA PRO A 69 -11.31 -12.76 -28.81
C PRO A 69 -9.97 -13.24 -29.38
N ALA A 70 -9.85 -13.42 -30.70
CA ALA A 70 -8.64 -13.95 -31.32
C ALA A 70 -7.42 -13.03 -31.18
N PRO A 71 -7.49 -11.69 -31.49
CA PRO A 71 -6.39 -10.77 -31.19
C PRO A 71 -6.06 -10.70 -29.69
N LEU A 72 -7.07 -10.77 -28.80
CA LEU A 72 -6.83 -10.80 -27.36
C LEU A 72 -6.07 -12.05 -26.92
N ALA A 73 -6.46 -13.22 -27.40
CA ALA A 73 -5.78 -14.49 -27.11
C ALA A 73 -4.33 -14.45 -27.58
N ALA A 74 -4.06 -13.94 -28.79
CA ALA A 74 -2.71 -13.76 -29.31
C ALA A 74 -1.85 -12.83 -28.43
N TYR A 75 -2.39 -11.67 -28.05
CA TYR A 75 -1.71 -10.74 -27.15
C TYR A 75 -1.36 -11.36 -25.82
N LEU A 76 -2.30 -12.07 -25.18
CA LEU A 76 -2.08 -12.70 -23.87
C LEU A 76 -1.03 -13.82 -23.98
N SER A 77 -1.00 -14.57 -25.10
CA SER A 77 0.00 -15.60 -25.35
C SER A 77 1.39 -15.02 -25.53
N ASP A 78 1.53 -13.92 -26.25
CA ASP A 78 2.80 -13.21 -26.40
C ASP A 78 3.35 -12.72 -25.06
N LEU A 79 2.49 -12.13 -24.24
CA LEU A 79 2.86 -11.68 -22.89
C LEU A 79 3.38 -12.81 -22.00
N ALA A 80 2.93 -14.04 -22.18
CA ALA A 80 3.36 -15.18 -21.38
C ALA A 80 4.84 -15.49 -21.50
N GLY A 81 5.47 -15.12 -22.63
CA GLY A 81 6.91 -15.28 -22.86
C GLY A 81 7.80 -14.40 -21.97
N HIS A 82 7.29 -13.28 -21.45
CA HIS A 82 8.11 -12.26 -20.76
C HIS A 82 7.43 -11.58 -19.57
N GLN A 83 6.15 -11.85 -19.28
CA GLN A 83 5.41 -11.25 -18.18
C GLN A 83 4.97 -12.29 -17.14
N LYS A 84 4.87 -11.86 -15.89
CA LYS A 84 4.34 -12.68 -14.79
C LYS A 84 2.82 -12.76 -14.84
N TRP A 85 2.25 -13.87 -14.36
CA TRP A 85 0.81 -14.12 -14.29
C TRP A 85 0.00 -12.91 -13.73
N ALA A 86 0.46 -12.32 -12.63
CA ALA A 86 -0.24 -11.18 -12.01
C ALA A 86 -0.34 -9.96 -12.94
N THR A 87 0.67 -9.74 -13.79
CA THR A 87 0.67 -8.67 -14.80
C THR A 87 -0.31 -8.98 -15.92
N ILE A 88 -0.27 -10.20 -16.45
CA ILE A 88 -1.16 -10.66 -17.53
C ILE A 88 -2.63 -10.59 -17.08
N SER A 89 -2.94 -11.11 -15.89
CA SER A 89 -4.28 -11.06 -15.30
C SER A 89 -4.78 -9.61 -15.10
N ARG A 90 -3.89 -8.70 -14.69
CA ARG A 90 -4.23 -7.27 -14.54
C ARG A 90 -4.51 -6.62 -15.91
N LYS A 91 -3.69 -6.92 -16.91
CA LYS A 91 -3.89 -6.41 -18.30
C LYS A 91 -5.22 -6.89 -18.87
N LEU A 92 -5.54 -8.17 -18.72
CA LEU A 92 -6.86 -8.71 -19.11
C LEU A 92 -7.99 -7.97 -18.40
N ALA A 93 -7.89 -7.75 -17.09
CA ALA A 93 -8.89 -7.00 -16.33
C ALA A 93 -9.04 -5.55 -16.83
N ALA A 94 -7.94 -4.90 -17.23
CA ALA A 94 -7.96 -3.55 -17.81
C ALA A 94 -8.70 -3.51 -19.16
N ILE A 95 -8.41 -4.49 -20.03
CA ILE A 95 -9.04 -4.62 -21.35
C ILE A 95 -10.54 -4.88 -21.20
N ARG A 96 -10.94 -5.82 -20.34
CA ARG A 96 -12.35 -6.11 -20.05
C ARG A 96 -13.07 -4.88 -19.50
N LYS A 97 -12.45 -4.13 -18.58
CA LYS A 97 -13.02 -2.88 -18.06
C LYS A 97 -13.16 -1.83 -19.17
N TRP A 98 -12.18 -1.71 -20.05
CA TRP A 98 -12.18 -0.76 -21.16
C TRP A 98 -13.38 -1.03 -22.11
N HIS A 99 -13.59 -2.29 -22.54
CA HIS A 99 -14.71 -2.69 -23.39
C HIS A 99 -16.06 -2.40 -22.73
N ARG A 100 -16.24 -2.84 -21.48
CA ARG A 100 -17.48 -2.64 -20.72
C ARG A 100 -17.85 -1.17 -20.56
N LEU A 101 -16.88 -0.30 -20.25
CA LEU A 101 -17.14 1.13 -20.08
C LEU A 101 -17.54 1.81 -21.38
N ARG A 102 -17.11 1.27 -22.52
CA ARG A 102 -17.47 1.77 -23.86
C ARG A 102 -18.65 1.02 -24.49
N LYS A 103 -19.30 0.14 -23.72
CA LYS A 103 -20.43 -0.67 -24.18
C LYS A 103 -20.10 -1.57 -25.38
N HIS A 104 -18.85 -2.01 -25.48
CA HIS A 104 -18.43 -3.03 -26.43
C HIS A 104 -18.53 -4.43 -25.82
N PRO A 105 -18.71 -5.49 -26.61
CA PRO A 105 -18.63 -6.86 -26.15
C PRO A 105 -17.30 -7.12 -25.41
N ASP A 106 -17.35 -7.84 -24.29
CA ASP A 106 -16.16 -8.19 -23.51
C ASP A 106 -15.49 -9.43 -24.12
N PRO A 107 -14.34 -9.32 -24.79
CA PRO A 107 -13.69 -10.45 -25.44
C PRO A 107 -13.11 -11.46 -24.44
N GLY A 108 -12.93 -11.05 -23.18
CA GLY A 108 -12.41 -11.93 -22.13
C GLY A 108 -13.44 -12.95 -21.59
N HIS A 109 -14.70 -12.91 -22.06
CA HIS A 109 -15.71 -13.93 -21.77
C HIS A 109 -15.68 -15.10 -22.78
N ASP A 110 -14.97 -14.95 -23.88
CA ASP A 110 -14.84 -15.99 -24.89
C ASP A 110 -14.09 -17.22 -24.34
N GLU A 111 -14.56 -18.41 -24.72
CA GLU A 111 -14.00 -19.67 -24.24
C GLU A 111 -12.54 -19.87 -24.67
N ALA A 112 -12.18 -19.45 -25.90
CA ALA A 112 -10.81 -19.54 -26.38
C ALA A 112 -9.86 -18.69 -25.52
N VAL A 113 -10.27 -17.48 -25.14
CA VAL A 113 -9.50 -16.61 -24.23
C VAL A 113 -9.35 -17.23 -22.84
N ARG A 114 -10.42 -17.84 -22.32
CA ARG A 114 -10.39 -18.53 -21.03
C ARG A 114 -9.42 -19.73 -21.06
N LEU A 115 -9.47 -20.56 -22.10
CA LEU A 115 -8.57 -21.69 -22.29
C LEU A 115 -7.12 -21.23 -22.43
N VAL A 116 -6.84 -20.18 -23.18
CA VAL A 116 -5.48 -19.58 -23.28
C VAL A 116 -5.01 -19.12 -21.89
N MET A 117 -5.84 -18.43 -21.12
CA MET A 117 -5.46 -18.02 -19.76
C MET A 117 -5.19 -19.20 -18.83
N GLU A 118 -5.96 -20.28 -18.90
CA GLU A 118 -5.68 -21.49 -18.12
C GLU A 118 -4.35 -22.17 -18.58
N GLY A 119 -4.08 -22.20 -19.88
CA GLY A 119 -2.82 -22.67 -20.43
C GLY A 119 -1.62 -21.85 -19.93
N ILE A 120 -1.72 -20.52 -20.00
CA ILE A 120 -0.70 -19.59 -19.47
C ILE A 120 -0.47 -19.84 -17.97
N LYS A 121 -1.55 -19.92 -17.20
CA LYS A 121 -1.49 -20.15 -15.76
C LYS A 121 -0.74 -21.44 -15.40
N ARG A 122 -0.98 -22.52 -16.14
CA ARG A 122 -0.29 -23.81 -15.95
C ARG A 122 1.18 -23.72 -16.37
N SER A 123 1.49 -22.96 -17.41
CA SER A 123 2.84 -22.90 -17.98
C SER A 123 3.80 -22.02 -17.16
N ILE A 124 3.35 -20.84 -16.72
CA ILE A 124 4.23 -19.87 -16.02
C ILE A 124 4.01 -19.84 -14.51
N GLY A 125 3.02 -20.57 -13.99
CA GLY A 125 2.65 -20.56 -12.57
C GLY A 125 1.97 -19.26 -12.11
N THR A 126 1.53 -19.25 -10.87
CA THR A 126 0.81 -18.11 -10.28
C THR A 126 1.48 -17.54 -9.05
N GLU A 127 2.61 -18.11 -8.63
CA GLU A 127 3.24 -17.69 -7.38
C GLU A 127 3.77 -16.26 -7.48
N PRO A 128 3.29 -15.37 -6.59
CA PRO A 128 3.83 -14.03 -6.51
C PRO A 128 5.23 -14.09 -5.90
N GLN A 129 6.18 -13.40 -6.51
CA GLN A 129 7.48 -13.20 -5.89
C GLN A 129 7.30 -12.36 -4.62
N GLN A 130 7.61 -12.96 -3.48
CA GLN A 130 7.53 -12.29 -2.19
C GLN A 130 8.72 -11.36 -2.01
N ALA A 131 8.49 -10.23 -1.31
CA ALA A 131 9.60 -9.42 -0.85
C ALA A 131 10.37 -10.20 0.22
N PRO A 132 11.71 -10.29 0.12
CA PRO A 132 12.50 -10.98 1.12
C PRO A 132 12.38 -10.29 2.48
N ALA A 133 12.36 -11.11 3.54
CA ALA A 133 12.50 -10.63 4.90
C ALA A 133 14.00 -10.51 5.24
N PHE A 134 14.36 -9.49 6.01
CA PHE A 134 15.72 -9.30 6.48
C PHE A 134 15.92 -9.92 7.87
N GLU A 135 17.16 -10.28 8.16
CA GLU A 135 17.60 -10.67 9.48
C GLU A 135 17.64 -9.46 10.42
N ILE A 136 17.12 -9.61 11.65
CA ILE A 136 16.96 -8.46 12.57
C ILE A 136 18.29 -7.84 12.97
N ASP A 137 19.34 -8.63 13.18
CA ASP A 137 20.64 -8.13 13.63
C ASP A 137 21.37 -7.42 12.48
N SER A 138 21.30 -7.94 11.25
CA SER A 138 21.80 -7.26 10.06
C SER A 138 21.08 -5.94 9.82
N TYR A 139 19.76 -5.91 10.03
CA TYR A 139 18.97 -4.67 9.94
C TYR A 139 19.43 -3.64 10.98
N LYS A 140 19.56 -4.03 12.25
CA LYS A 140 20.05 -3.15 13.33
C LYS A 140 21.43 -2.60 13.00
N GLN A 141 22.35 -3.44 12.54
CA GLN A 141 23.69 -3.03 12.14
C GLN A 141 23.66 -1.98 11.02
N SER A 142 22.85 -2.22 9.98
CA SER A 142 22.70 -1.26 8.87
C SER A 142 22.14 0.08 9.34
N VAL A 143 21.15 0.06 10.25
CA VAL A 143 20.55 1.29 10.79
C VAL A 143 21.54 2.07 11.66
N ARG A 144 22.35 1.40 12.47
CA ARG A 144 23.41 2.04 13.30
C ARG A 144 24.48 2.68 12.43
N ALA A 145 24.80 2.11 11.27
CA ALA A 145 25.80 2.62 10.36
C ALA A 145 25.36 3.89 9.61
N ILE A 146 24.08 4.29 9.71
CA ILE A 146 23.59 5.52 9.08
C ILE A 146 24.21 6.75 9.75
N PRO A 147 24.90 7.63 8.99
CA PRO A 147 25.58 8.79 9.60
C PRO A 147 24.57 9.80 10.18
N PRO A 148 24.92 10.55 11.24
CA PRO A 148 24.03 11.50 11.91
C PRO A 148 23.92 12.85 11.17
N THR A 149 23.87 12.82 9.85
CA THR A 149 23.57 14.00 9.01
C THR A 149 22.05 14.24 8.94
N PRO A 150 21.58 15.42 8.52
CA PRO A 150 20.15 15.66 8.30
C PRO A 150 19.47 14.59 7.45
N THR A 151 20.08 14.19 6.33
CA THR A 151 19.62 13.07 5.50
C THR A 151 19.62 11.76 6.26
N GLY A 152 20.68 11.47 7.01
CA GLY A 152 20.80 10.23 7.79
C GLY A 152 19.80 10.15 8.94
N LEU A 153 19.54 11.24 9.67
CA LEU A 153 18.52 11.28 10.72
C LEU A 153 17.12 11.00 10.14
N ARG A 154 16.79 11.60 9.00
CA ARG A 154 15.55 11.32 8.27
C ARG A 154 15.47 9.84 7.87
N ASP A 155 16.52 9.30 7.27
CA ASP A 155 16.52 7.95 6.73
C ASP A 155 16.46 6.91 7.84
N ARG A 156 17.19 7.11 8.94
CA ARG A 156 17.12 6.26 10.14
C ARG A 156 15.71 6.24 10.72
N ALA A 157 15.12 7.42 10.96
CA ALA A 157 13.75 7.52 11.46
C ALA A 157 12.75 6.85 10.51
N MET A 158 12.88 7.09 9.20
CA MET A 158 12.01 6.55 8.18
C MET A 158 12.07 5.01 8.12
N LEU A 159 13.25 4.41 8.14
CA LEU A 159 13.42 2.95 8.10
C LEU A 159 12.86 2.30 9.36
N LEU A 160 13.20 2.83 10.55
CA LEU A 160 12.72 2.30 11.82
C LEU A 160 11.21 2.42 11.99
N VAL A 161 10.62 3.58 11.63
CA VAL A 161 9.16 3.79 11.64
C VAL A 161 8.47 2.88 10.64
N CYS A 162 9.04 2.73 9.42
CA CYS A 162 8.51 1.85 8.38
C CYS A 162 8.43 0.40 8.86
N PHE A 163 9.49 -0.09 9.49
CA PHE A 163 9.58 -1.46 10.01
C PHE A 163 8.67 -1.66 11.22
N ALA A 164 8.86 -0.90 12.30
CA ALA A 164 8.12 -1.08 13.55
C ALA A 164 6.61 -0.81 13.39
N GLY A 165 6.23 0.13 12.52
CA GLY A 165 4.84 0.41 12.17
C GLY A 165 4.29 -0.50 11.07
N ALA A 166 5.09 -1.37 10.49
CA ALA A 166 4.71 -2.19 9.33
C ALA A 166 3.98 -1.38 8.24
N PHE A 167 4.46 -0.15 7.95
CA PHE A 167 3.82 0.76 7.02
C PHE A 167 3.99 0.30 5.56
N ARG A 168 2.95 0.54 4.74
CA ARG A 168 3.15 0.60 3.30
C ARG A 168 3.87 1.92 2.95
N ARG A 169 4.72 1.93 1.92
CA ARG A 169 5.48 3.14 1.53
C ARG A 169 4.59 4.38 1.33
N SER A 170 3.40 4.20 0.74
CA SER A 170 2.44 5.28 0.53
C SER A 170 1.79 5.77 1.82
N GLU A 171 1.56 4.89 2.79
CA GLU A 171 1.07 5.25 4.12
C GLU A 171 2.13 6.04 4.90
N LEU A 172 3.38 5.58 4.84
CA LEU A 172 4.50 6.21 5.51
C LEU A 172 4.74 7.66 5.05
N VAL A 173 4.80 7.86 3.73
CA VAL A 173 5.04 9.22 3.19
C VAL A 173 3.82 10.13 3.31
N ALA A 174 2.62 9.58 3.52
CA ALA A 174 1.40 10.35 3.74
C ALA A 174 1.27 10.90 5.17
N LEU A 175 2.13 10.46 6.09
CA LEU A 175 2.11 10.98 7.47
C LEU A 175 2.47 12.46 7.50
N ASP A 176 1.78 13.18 8.37
CA ASP A 176 2.08 14.55 8.75
C ASP A 176 2.60 14.60 10.19
N ILE A 177 3.28 15.68 10.57
CA ILE A 177 3.82 15.84 11.94
C ILE A 177 2.68 15.79 12.93
N GLU A 178 1.55 16.43 12.62
CA GLU A 178 0.34 16.46 13.45
C GLU A 178 -0.31 15.08 13.63
N SER A 179 0.08 14.12 12.80
CA SER A 179 -0.37 12.73 12.92
C SER A 179 0.34 11.95 14.02
N VAL A 180 1.41 12.51 14.61
CA VAL A 180 2.25 11.86 15.61
C VAL A 180 1.86 12.33 17.00
N GLN A 181 1.47 11.40 17.85
CA GLN A 181 1.19 11.65 19.27
C GLN A 181 2.16 10.83 20.12
N PHE A 182 3.07 11.50 20.82
CA PHE A 182 3.96 10.83 21.77
C PHE A 182 3.23 10.49 23.06
N THR A 183 3.56 9.32 23.62
CA THR A 183 3.01 8.78 24.87
C THR A 183 4.14 8.32 25.79
N ARG A 184 3.82 7.95 27.03
CA ARG A 184 4.82 7.36 27.94
C ARG A 184 5.42 6.03 27.42
N GLN A 185 4.68 5.29 26.60
CA GLN A 185 5.10 3.98 26.07
C GLN A 185 5.75 4.07 24.68
N GLY A 186 5.61 5.20 23.99
CA GLY A 186 6.11 5.34 22.62
C GLY A 186 5.42 6.45 21.83
N ALA A 187 4.93 6.12 20.63
CA ALA A 187 4.20 7.05 19.79
C ALA A 187 3.04 6.36 19.07
N VAL A 188 1.94 7.07 18.87
CA VAL A 188 0.80 6.66 18.06
C VAL A 188 0.78 7.52 16.79
N LEU A 189 0.75 6.86 15.63
CA LEU A 189 0.71 7.52 14.33
C LEU A 189 -0.65 7.28 13.68
N SER A 190 -1.36 8.37 13.39
CA SER A 190 -2.68 8.38 12.77
C SER A 190 -2.55 8.70 11.27
N TYR A 191 -3.23 7.97 10.39
CA TYR A 191 -3.18 8.22 8.95
C TYR A 191 -4.51 7.88 8.28
N ARG A 192 -4.78 8.51 7.15
CA ARG A 192 -5.98 8.31 6.32
C ARG A 192 -5.59 7.76 4.95
N GLY A 193 -6.49 6.99 4.34
CA GLY A 193 -6.34 6.64 2.93
C GLY A 193 -5.29 5.56 2.63
N SER A 194 -5.36 4.40 3.29
CA SER A 194 -4.59 3.22 2.87
C SER A 194 -5.20 2.56 1.63
N LYS A 195 -4.43 1.70 0.94
CA LYS A 195 -4.91 0.88 -0.20
C LYS A 195 -6.14 0.02 0.17
N THR A 196 -6.25 -0.34 1.45
CA THR A 196 -7.36 -1.13 2.00
C THR A 196 -8.46 -0.29 2.64
N ASN A 197 -8.21 1.02 2.83
CA ASN A 197 -9.13 1.98 3.45
C ASN A 197 -9.39 3.15 2.48
N GLN A 198 -10.10 2.85 1.39
CA GLN A 198 -10.49 3.87 0.39
C GLN A 198 -11.66 4.74 0.86
N HIS A 199 -12.31 4.38 1.98
CA HIS A 199 -13.44 5.10 2.54
C HIS A 199 -13.04 6.18 3.57
N GLY A 200 -11.74 6.43 3.76
CA GLY A 200 -11.26 7.60 4.53
C GLY A 200 -11.31 7.45 6.04
N HIS A 201 -11.49 6.24 6.59
CA HIS A 201 -11.38 6.02 8.03
C HIS A 201 -9.94 6.33 8.50
N THR A 202 -9.81 6.94 9.66
CA THR A 202 -8.51 7.13 10.30
C THR A 202 -8.03 5.81 10.89
N GLU A 203 -6.87 5.35 10.46
CA GLU A 203 -6.19 4.17 11.02
C GLU A 203 -5.05 4.64 11.93
N GLN A 204 -4.73 3.84 12.94
CA GLN A 204 -3.65 4.13 13.89
C GLN A 204 -2.68 2.96 13.97
N LYS A 205 -1.40 3.29 14.18
CA LYS A 205 -0.33 2.34 14.46
C LYS A 205 0.50 2.82 15.64
N ALA A 206 0.89 1.91 16.51
CA ALA A 206 1.72 2.21 17.66
C ALA A 206 3.19 1.87 17.37
N LEU A 207 4.06 2.73 17.86
CA LEU A 207 5.50 2.49 17.99
C LEU A 207 5.84 2.47 19.48
N PHE A 208 6.70 1.56 19.88
CA PHE A 208 7.13 1.43 21.27
C PHE A 208 8.60 1.80 21.41
N PHE A 209 8.99 2.28 22.61
CA PHE A 209 10.40 2.46 22.92
C PHE A 209 11.13 1.11 22.88
N SER A 210 12.28 1.09 22.23
CA SER A 210 13.19 -0.05 22.24
C SER A 210 14.20 0.10 23.40
N PRO A 211 14.63 -1.00 24.04
CA PRO A 211 15.73 -0.97 25.00
C PRO A 211 17.02 -0.39 24.40
N ASP A 212 17.32 -0.72 23.15
CA ASP A 212 18.44 -0.16 22.41
C ASP A 212 18.08 1.22 21.82
N PRO A 213 18.71 2.30 22.29
CA PRO A 213 18.40 3.66 21.84
C PRO A 213 18.75 3.90 20.37
N GLU A 214 19.77 3.25 19.81
CA GLU A 214 20.24 3.47 18.45
C GLU A 214 19.29 2.88 17.40
N THR A 215 18.52 1.86 17.76
CA THR A 215 17.53 1.21 16.91
C THR A 215 16.09 1.43 17.40
N CYS A 216 15.89 2.43 18.26
CA CYS A 216 14.59 2.80 18.78
C CYS A 216 13.82 3.66 17.77
N PRO A 217 12.66 3.20 17.26
CA PRO A 217 11.88 3.96 16.27
C PRO A 217 11.35 5.29 16.85
N VAL A 218 11.03 5.33 18.13
CA VAL A 218 10.48 6.52 18.79
C VAL A 218 11.55 7.58 18.97
N ARG A 219 12.74 7.21 19.45
CA ARG A 219 13.87 8.13 19.64
C ARG A 219 14.37 8.67 18.31
N ALA A 220 14.55 7.79 17.32
CA ALA A 220 14.95 8.23 15.99
C ALA A 220 13.93 9.21 15.36
N LEU A 221 12.63 9.00 15.62
CA LEU A 221 11.61 9.94 15.18
C LEU A 221 11.69 11.28 15.93
N GLN A 222 11.96 11.27 17.23
CA GLN A 222 12.16 12.48 18.04
C GLN A 222 13.37 13.28 17.55
N ASP A 223 14.52 12.60 17.35
CA ASP A 223 15.75 13.24 16.84
C ASP A 223 15.51 13.90 15.48
N TYR A 224 14.82 13.20 14.58
CA TYR A 224 14.49 13.75 13.29
C TYR A 224 13.52 14.94 13.37
N LEU A 225 12.50 14.87 14.21
CA LEU A 225 11.56 15.98 14.41
C LEU A 225 12.22 17.21 15.00
N SER A 226 13.19 17.03 15.92
CA SER A 226 13.97 18.12 16.49
C SER A 226 14.78 18.88 15.43
N LEU A 227 15.23 18.18 14.37
CA LEU A 227 15.92 18.78 13.23
C LEU A 227 14.99 19.68 12.40
N LEU A 228 13.68 19.33 12.29
CA LEU A 228 12.77 19.98 11.34
C LEU A 228 12.38 21.42 11.75
N SER A 229 12.50 21.79 13.01
CA SER A 229 12.13 23.13 13.55
C SER A 229 10.71 23.60 13.17
N ARG A 230 9.79 22.67 12.93
CA ARG A 230 8.39 22.91 12.56
C ARG A 230 7.46 21.90 13.22
N THR A 231 6.21 22.27 13.39
CA THR A 231 5.20 21.48 14.11
C THR A 231 4.09 20.94 13.20
N THR A 232 4.08 21.32 11.92
CA THR A 232 3.02 20.96 10.98
C THR A 232 3.58 20.56 9.61
N GLY A 233 2.77 19.86 8.81
CA GLY A 233 3.06 19.45 7.45
C GLY A 233 3.72 18.08 7.33
N PRO A 234 4.28 17.75 6.16
CA PRO A 234 4.77 16.39 5.88
C PRO A 234 5.77 15.89 6.92
N LEU A 235 5.55 14.70 7.50
CA LEU A 235 6.49 14.13 8.47
C LEU A 235 7.84 13.83 7.80
N PHE A 236 7.85 13.11 6.68
CA PHE A 236 9.07 12.84 5.94
C PHE A 236 9.18 13.73 4.72
N ILE A 237 10.29 14.48 4.65
CA ILE A 237 10.55 15.47 3.62
C ILE A 237 11.74 15.12 2.74
N ARG A 238 11.80 15.77 1.59
CA ARG A 238 12.95 15.74 0.72
C ARG A 238 14.07 16.60 1.31
N ILE A 239 15.25 16.03 1.40
CA ILE A 239 16.49 16.76 1.67
C ILE A 239 17.31 16.71 0.39
N ARG A 240 17.78 17.89 -0.08
CA ARG A 240 18.53 18.05 -1.32
C ARG A 240 20.03 17.86 -1.06
N LYS A 241 20.81 17.77 -2.15
CA LYS A 241 22.28 17.71 -2.08
C LYS A 241 22.83 18.87 -1.24
N GLY A 242 23.82 18.59 -0.39
CA GLY A 242 24.35 19.57 0.56
C GLY A 242 23.48 19.72 1.81
N GLU A 243 22.69 18.68 2.16
CA GLU A 243 21.88 18.63 3.38
C GLU A 243 20.82 19.73 3.48
N GLN A 244 20.35 20.25 2.34
CA GLN A 244 19.33 21.30 2.30
C GLN A 244 17.96 20.74 2.62
N ILE A 245 17.42 21.11 3.77
CA ILE A 245 16.07 20.77 4.22
C ILE A 245 15.05 21.52 3.36
N THR A 246 14.00 20.84 2.91
CA THR A 246 12.88 21.43 2.16
C THR A 246 11.55 21.15 2.84
N ASP A 247 10.48 21.83 2.41
CA ASP A 247 9.11 21.51 2.85
C ASP A 247 8.40 20.50 1.95
N GLU A 248 9.10 20.00 0.92
CA GLU A 248 8.55 19.05 -0.04
C GLU A 248 8.39 17.67 0.60
N ARG A 249 7.19 17.09 0.53
CA ARG A 249 6.92 15.71 0.97
C ARG A 249 7.82 14.72 0.23
N LEU A 250 8.36 13.77 0.97
CA LEU A 250 9.14 12.67 0.40
C LEU A 250 8.27 11.82 -0.52
N SER A 251 8.77 11.45 -1.69
CA SER A 251 8.05 10.55 -2.59
C SER A 251 8.11 9.10 -2.10
N ASP A 252 7.08 8.31 -2.40
CA ASP A 252 7.05 6.88 -2.06
C ASP A 252 8.16 6.07 -2.75
N LYS A 253 8.64 6.52 -3.91
CA LYS A 253 9.79 5.95 -4.59
C LYS A 253 11.09 6.13 -3.81
N GLN A 254 11.22 7.25 -3.09
CA GLN A 254 12.42 7.51 -2.28
C GLN A 254 12.53 6.52 -1.11
N VAL A 255 11.43 6.09 -0.51
CA VAL A 255 11.44 5.04 0.53
C VAL A 255 12.10 3.76 0.00
N ALA A 256 11.76 3.36 -1.23
CA ALA A 256 12.37 2.18 -1.84
C ALA A 256 13.87 2.37 -2.12
N ARG A 257 14.29 3.57 -2.56
CA ARG A 257 15.71 3.89 -2.80
C ARG A 257 16.53 3.84 -1.52
N VAL A 258 16.02 4.46 -0.46
CA VAL A 258 16.68 4.47 0.86
C VAL A 258 16.77 3.06 1.44
N THR A 259 15.70 2.25 1.29
CA THR A 259 15.74 0.84 1.68
C THR A 259 16.89 0.11 0.99
N LYS A 260 17.00 0.23 -0.35
CA LYS A 260 18.08 -0.40 -1.11
C LYS A 260 19.46 0.12 -0.74
N GLN A 261 19.59 1.40 -0.55
CA GLN A 261 20.84 2.06 -0.19
C GLN A 261 21.47 1.49 1.08
N TYR A 262 20.67 1.24 2.12
CA TYR A 262 21.17 0.83 3.42
C TYR A 262 21.03 -0.67 3.69
N LEU A 263 20.05 -1.35 3.06
CA LEU A 263 19.80 -2.76 3.32
C LEU A 263 20.24 -3.69 2.16
N GLY A 264 20.50 -3.13 0.98
CA GLY A 264 20.90 -3.89 -0.22
C GLY A 264 19.82 -3.95 -1.30
N GLU A 265 20.26 -4.24 -2.54
CA GLU A 265 19.43 -4.19 -3.76
C GLU A 265 18.25 -5.17 -3.76
N ASP A 266 18.36 -6.28 -3.05
CA ASP A 266 17.31 -7.30 -2.96
C ASP A 266 16.09 -6.84 -2.16
N TYR A 267 16.28 -5.84 -1.29
CA TYR A 267 15.23 -5.35 -0.42
C TYR A 267 14.43 -4.21 -1.05
N SER A 268 13.18 -4.15 -0.68
CA SER A 268 12.24 -3.12 -1.09
C SER A 268 11.51 -2.52 0.11
N ALA A 269 10.81 -1.42 -0.09
CA ALA A 269 9.95 -0.88 0.96
C ALA A 269 8.92 -1.89 1.50
N HIS A 270 8.54 -2.91 0.70
CA HIS A 270 7.65 -3.98 1.16
C HIS A 270 8.35 -5.01 2.04
N SER A 271 9.68 -5.11 1.94
CA SER A 271 10.49 -5.99 2.80
C SER A 271 10.39 -5.64 4.27
N HIS A 272 10.26 -4.36 4.65
CA HIS A 272 10.02 -3.95 6.03
C HIS A 272 8.76 -4.59 6.62
N ARG A 273 7.69 -4.61 5.84
CA ARG A 273 6.42 -5.19 6.27
C ARG A 273 6.47 -6.72 6.28
N ALA A 274 7.12 -7.33 5.30
CA ALA A 274 7.37 -8.77 5.26
C ALA A 274 8.18 -9.20 6.48
N SER A 275 9.28 -8.51 6.78
CA SER A 275 10.14 -8.77 7.93
C SER A 275 9.40 -8.58 9.25
N PHE A 276 8.57 -7.52 9.38
CA PHE A 276 7.75 -7.35 10.58
C PHE A 276 6.87 -8.57 10.84
N VAL A 277 6.15 -9.06 9.82
CA VAL A 277 5.27 -10.23 9.98
C VAL A 277 6.09 -11.47 10.35
N THR A 278 7.17 -11.72 9.61
CA THR A 278 8.03 -12.90 9.83
C THR A 278 8.65 -12.88 11.22
N ILE A 279 9.27 -11.77 11.63
CA ILE A 279 9.95 -11.65 12.92
C ILE A 279 8.96 -11.67 14.09
N ALA A 280 7.80 -11.00 13.96
CA ALA A 280 6.77 -11.04 14.99
C ALA A 280 6.23 -12.46 15.21
N LYS A 281 6.00 -13.22 14.14
CA LYS A 281 5.62 -14.64 14.25
C LYS A 281 6.69 -15.49 14.93
N LEU A 282 7.94 -15.32 14.54
CA LEU A 282 9.08 -16.05 15.15
C LEU A 282 9.20 -15.78 16.64
N ASN A 283 8.84 -14.57 17.07
CA ASN A 283 8.83 -14.15 18.48
C ASN A 283 7.50 -14.45 19.19
N GLY A 284 6.60 -15.25 18.59
CA GLY A 284 5.39 -15.75 19.23
C GLY A 284 4.18 -14.82 19.20
N ALA A 285 4.21 -13.74 18.41
CA ALA A 285 3.02 -12.90 18.23
C ALA A 285 1.92 -13.68 17.52
N ASP A 286 0.67 -13.54 17.99
CA ASP A 286 -0.48 -14.13 17.35
C ASP A 286 -0.92 -13.33 16.11
N ASP A 287 -1.75 -13.96 15.27
CA ASP A 287 -2.19 -13.35 14.02
C ASP A 287 -3.01 -12.08 14.24
N SER A 288 -3.78 -11.99 15.33
CA SER A 288 -4.61 -10.83 15.64
C SER A 288 -3.73 -9.61 15.96
N GLN A 289 -2.66 -9.80 16.73
CA GLN A 289 -1.68 -8.76 17.05
C GLN A 289 -0.97 -8.27 15.78
N ILE A 290 -0.55 -9.19 14.91
CA ILE A 290 0.08 -8.86 13.63
C ILE A 290 -0.92 -8.13 12.73
N MET A 291 -2.17 -8.61 12.62
CA MET A 291 -3.21 -7.96 11.83
C MET A 291 -3.55 -6.57 12.34
N GLN A 292 -3.57 -6.36 13.65
CA GLN A 292 -3.83 -5.07 14.25
C GLN A 292 -2.78 -4.02 13.81
N GLN A 293 -1.50 -4.39 13.80
CA GLN A 293 -0.41 -3.48 13.40
C GLN A 293 -0.32 -3.34 11.89
N THR A 294 -0.41 -4.44 11.15
CA THR A 294 -0.24 -4.44 9.70
C THR A 294 -1.49 -4.01 8.94
N LYS A 295 -2.68 -4.05 9.56
CA LYS A 295 -3.98 -3.86 8.90
C LYS A 295 -4.19 -4.82 7.74
N HIS A 296 -3.75 -6.10 7.90
CA HIS A 296 -4.13 -7.19 7.01
C HIS A 296 -5.60 -7.58 7.25
N ARG A 297 -6.34 -7.83 6.18
CA ARG A 297 -7.77 -8.18 6.27
C ARG A 297 -8.03 -9.66 6.50
N THR A 298 -7.08 -10.52 6.17
CA THR A 298 -7.24 -11.98 6.26
C THR A 298 -5.95 -12.63 6.78
N ARG A 299 -6.09 -13.76 7.48
CA ARG A 299 -5.00 -14.62 7.91
C ARG A 299 -4.13 -15.09 6.73
N ALA A 300 -4.74 -15.49 5.64
CA ALA A 300 -4.04 -15.92 4.43
C ALA A 300 -3.00 -14.90 3.90
N MET A 301 -3.14 -13.61 4.25
CA MET A 301 -2.14 -12.60 3.92
C MET A 301 -0.91 -12.67 4.84
N ILE A 302 -1.06 -13.16 6.06
CA ILE A 302 0.05 -13.39 7.01
C ILE A 302 0.77 -14.68 6.66
N ASP A 303 0.02 -15.76 6.40
CA ASP A 303 0.55 -17.08 6.09
C ASP A 303 1.51 -17.08 4.90
N ARG A 304 1.34 -16.12 3.98
CA ARG A 304 2.29 -15.95 2.86
C ARG A 304 3.71 -15.64 3.31
N TYR A 305 3.89 -14.95 4.43
CA TYR A 305 5.22 -14.55 4.93
C TYR A 305 5.87 -15.62 5.81
N THR A 306 5.11 -16.61 6.27
CA THR A 306 5.56 -17.61 7.26
C THR A 306 5.82 -19.00 6.66
N ARG A 307 5.29 -19.31 5.46
CA ARG A 307 5.31 -20.64 4.85
C ARG A 307 6.68 -21.32 4.80
N VAL A 308 7.74 -20.59 4.48
CA VAL A 308 9.08 -21.19 4.31
C VAL A 308 9.68 -21.65 5.64
N GLN A 309 9.36 -20.94 6.72
CA GLN A 309 9.92 -21.25 8.06
C GLN A 309 9.05 -22.27 8.83
N GLU A 310 7.73 -22.28 8.57
CA GLU A 310 6.81 -23.26 9.16
C GLU A 310 7.09 -24.69 8.70
N VAL A 311 7.56 -24.89 7.46
CA VAL A 311 7.94 -26.21 6.95
C VAL A 311 9.03 -26.85 7.82
N VAL A 312 9.96 -26.07 8.36
CA VAL A 312 11.04 -26.60 9.21
C VAL A 312 10.67 -26.65 10.69
N LYS A 313 9.96 -25.62 11.20
CA LYS A 313 9.70 -25.46 12.66
C LYS A 313 8.43 -26.16 13.16
N HIS A 314 7.43 -26.34 12.32
CA HIS A 314 6.12 -26.90 12.69
C HIS A 314 5.70 -28.06 11.78
N ASN A 315 6.68 -28.84 11.31
CA ASN A 315 6.39 -29.97 10.46
C ASN A 315 5.93 -31.18 11.30
N ALA A 316 4.82 -31.78 10.89
CA ALA A 316 4.31 -33.01 11.52
C ALA A 316 5.34 -34.17 11.44
N ALA A 317 6.27 -34.14 10.48
CA ALA A 317 7.35 -35.11 10.39
C ALA A 317 8.23 -35.16 11.65
N MET A 318 8.36 -34.05 12.39
CA MET A 318 9.08 -34.01 13.69
C MET A 318 8.40 -34.88 14.78
N LYS A 319 7.14 -35.27 14.59
CA LYS A 319 6.35 -36.06 15.54
C LYS A 319 6.18 -37.52 15.11
N LEU A 320 6.83 -37.92 14.01
CA LEU A 320 6.74 -39.30 13.52
C LEU A 320 7.56 -40.32 14.32
N GLY A 321 8.43 -39.86 15.24
CA GLY A 321 9.27 -40.75 16.05
C GLY A 321 10.35 -41.51 15.26
N LEU A 322 10.74 -40.98 14.08
CA LEU A 322 11.83 -41.52 13.27
C LEU A 322 13.20 -41.03 13.78
#